data_19b96afe4aecfa3a24154e2733d6bddd
#
_entry.id   19b96afe4aecfa3a24154e2733d6bddd
#
_cell.length_a   1.000
_cell.length_b   1.000
_cell.length_c   1.000
_cell.angle_alpha   90.00
_cell.angle_beta   90.00
_cell.angle_gamma   90.00
#
_symmetry.space_group_name_H-M   'P 1'
#
loop_
_entity.id
_entity.type
_entity.pdbx_description
1 polymer ?
#
loop_
_entity_poly.entity_id
_entity_poly.type
_entity_poly.pdbx_seq_one_letter_code
_entity_poly.pdbx_strand_id
1 'polypeptide(L)'
;MAKNSNGLLGKLGIVKSPGAAVPHRKNTKDCATVDMPVPAKVTMVMQQHIGAPCTPTVKVGDEVFVGTIVGDSTAPFSAPIHSSVSGKVTKIDSILMQNGSKTQAVIIESDGQQTIDPSIKPPVINSDEDLIKAAHDSGLVGLGGAGFPTHIKISPKPEVKATIDSLLINAAECEPYLTPDVREILEDSENVVDGMKMVAKLLDVKQAVIGIEDNKPEAIKLMTDLLAQVKVDGITFKVETLPSRYPQGAEKVLIDQCTGRQVPPGKLPSDVGVVVMNVTSIAVLANYVKTGMPLTTKRLTVDGSAINEPKNVRVPIGTPIKDIVEFCGGYKGTPAKLISGGPMMGMALMSDDFPILKQNNGLLVFDKKDAELAEPSECIRCGRCVNACPMNLMPTKLEAHTNIGNVEELQKLNVMNCMECGCCGFVCPANRKLVQSIRLGKGLVRNASN
;
A
#
# COMPACT_ATOMS: atom_id res chain seq x y z
N MET A 1 2.64 13.00 -28.23
CA MET A 1 2.19 11.74 -28.88
C MET A 1 2.98 10.59 -28.28
N ALA A 2 2.50 10.01 -27.18
CA ALA A 2 3.07 8.78 -26.60
C ALA A 2 2.46 7.60 -27.34
N LYS A 3 3.24 6.92 -28.15
CA LYS A 3 2.83 5.69 -28.84
C LYS A 3 2.92 4.53 -27.87
N ASN A 4 1.80 3.78 -27.74
CA ASN A 4 1.68 2.54 -26.99
C ASN A 4 2.94 1.68 -27.09
N SER A 5 3.55 1.34 -25.96
CA SER A 5 4.69 0.42 -25.86
C SER A 5 4.37 -1.00 -26.36
N ASN A 6 3.10 -1.31 -26.61
CA ASN A 6 2.62 -2.56 -27.23
C ASN A 6 2.64 -2.54 -28.77
N GLY A 7 3.09 -1.46 -29.41
CA GLY A 7 3.27 -1.41 -30.86
C GLY A 7 4.47 -2.26 -31.34
N LEU A 8 4.57 -2.41 -32.67
CA LEU A 8 5.64 -3.17 -33.37
C LEU A 8 7.05 -2.82 -32.84
N LEU A 9 7.31 -1.56 -32.50
CA LEU A 9 8.58 -1.07 -31.97
C LEU A 9 8.90 -1.58 -30.56
N GLY A 10 7.86 -1.77 -29.71
CA GLY A 10 8.03 -2.40 -28.38
C GLY A 10 8.38 -3.88 -28.50
N LYS A 11 7.74 -4.61 -29.44
CA LYS A 11 8.05 -6.01 -29.76
C LYS A 11 9.46 -6.20 -30.34
N LEU A 12 9.99 -5.18 -30.97
CA LEU A 12 11.37 -5.19 -31.52
C LEU A 12 12.43 -4.74 -30.50
N GLY A 13 12.07 -4.49 -29.25
CA GLY A 13 13.01 -4.04 -28.22
C GLY A 13 13.56 -2.61 -28.43
N ILE A 14 12.96 -1.84 -29.35
CA ILE A 14 13.40 -0.49 -29.73
C ILE A 14 12.81 0.57 -28.79
N VAL A 15 11.69 0.26 -28.12
CA VAL A 15 11.08 1.14 -27.11
C VAL A 15 11.50 0.65 -25.72
N LYS A 16 12.13 1.53 -24.95
CA LYS A 16 12.47 1.28 -23.55
C LYS A 16 11.19 0.97 -22.76
N SER A 17 11.16 -0.21 -22.17
CA SER A 17 10.19 -0.51 -21.10
C SER A 17 10.90 -0.29 -19.76
N PRO A 18 10.72 0.84 -19.08
CA PRO A 18 11.35 1.09 -17.78
C PRO A 18 10.85 0.09 -16.72
N GLY A 19 11.65 -0.11 -15.68
CA GLY A 19 11.36 -1.09 -14.62
C GLY A 19 12.38 -2.23 -14.59
N ALA A 20 12.12 -3.21 -13.72
CA ALA A 20 12.97 -4.37 -13.53
C ALA A 20 12.17 -5.67 -13.69
N ALA A 21 12.76 -6.68 -14.30
CA ALA A 21 12.21 -8.03 -14.33
C ALA A 21 12.61 -8.72 -13.02
N VAL A 22 11.79 -8.54 -11.99
CA VAL A 22 11.99 -9.20 -10.68
C VAL A 22 11.32 -10.57 -10.67
N PRO A 23 11.92 -11.59 -10.04
CA PRO A 23 11.25 -12.89 -9.87
C PRO A 23 9.97 -12.72 -9.05
N HIS A 24 8.85 -13.22 -9.55
CA HIS A 24 7.54 -12.98 -8.90
C HIS A 24 7.40 -13.65 -7.54
N ARG A 25 7.89 -14.88 -7.39
CA ARG A 25 7.85 -15.67 -6.14
C ARG A 25 6.50 -15.68 -5.43
N LYS A 26 5.40 -15.79 -6.17
CA LYS A 26 4.02 -15.77 -5.65
C LYS A 26 3.64 -17.14 -5.06
N ASN A 27 4.34 -17.57 -4.00
CA ASN A 27 4.18 -18.91 -3.42
C ASN A 27 2.79 -19.14 -2.84
N THR A 28 2.14 -18.08 -2.36
CA THR A 28 0.82 -18.12 -1.70
C THR A 28 -0.35 -17.77 -2.64
N LYS A 29 -0.13 -17.65 -3.95
CA LYS A 29 -1.17 -17.20 -4.90
C LYS A 29 -2.43 -18.06 -4.87
N ASP A 30 -2.25 -19.38 -4.71
CA ASP A 30 -3.33 -20.37 -4.69
C ASP A 30 -3.82 -20.67 -3.24
N CYS A 31 -3.22 -20.04 -2.21
CA CYS A 31 -3.61 -20.22 -0.83
C CYS A 31 -4.78 -19.28 -0.49
N ALA A 32 -5.92 -19.83 -0.13
CA ALA A 32 -7.02 -19.04 0.42
C ALA A 32 -6.59 -18.29 1.68
N THR A 33 -7.24 -17.17 1.96
CA THR A 33 -7.00 -16.42 3.19
C THR A 33 -7.48 -17.21 4.41
N VAL A 34 -6.65 -17.27 5.43
CA VAL A 34 -6.98 -17.91 6.71
C VAL A 34 -7.11 -16.81 7.78
N ASP A 35 -8.21 -16.85 8.54
CA ASP A 35 -8.40 -15.93 9.67
C ASP A 35 -7.53 -16.37 10.85
N MET A 36 -6.73 -15.45 11.37
CA MET A 36 -5.91 -15.71 12.55
C MET A 36 -6.80 -15.71 13.81
N PRO A 37 -6.58 -16.61 14.76
CA PRO A 37 -7.20 -16.52 16.08
C PRO A 37 -6.94 -15.17 16.75
N VAL A 38 -7.86 -14.75 17.62
CA VAL A 38 -7.74 -13.49 18.35
C VAL A 38 -6.46 -13.49 19.18
N PRO A 39 -5.56 -12.51 19.01
CA PRO A 39 -4.35 -12.43 19.82
C PRO A 39 -4.69 -12.05 21.27
N ALA A 40 -3.87 -12.48 22.21
CA ALA A 40 -4.05 -12.12 23.63
C ALA A 40 -3.90 -10.61 23.87
N LYS A 41 -3.17 -9.91 22.97
CA LYS A 41 -2.91 -8.48 23.10
C LYS A 41 -2.72 -7.84 21.72
N VAL A 42 -3.20 -6.60 21.57
CA VAL A 42 -2.92 -5.75 20.41
C VAL A 42 -2.30 -4.42 20.83
N THR A 43 -1.49 -3.85 19.95
CA THR A 43 -0.86 -2.53 20.12
C THR A 43 -1.36 -1.59 19.03
N MET A 44 -2.30 -0.72 19.38
CA MET A 44 -2.91 0.23 18.46
C MET A 44 -2.05 1.48 18.37
N VAL A 45 -1.24 1.55 17.32
CA VAL A 45 -0.28 2.65 17.09
C VAL A 45 -1.03 3.90 16.63
N MET A 46 -0.72 5.06 17.20
CA MET A 46 -1.41 6.33 16.88
C MET A 46 -0.97 6.95 15.54
N GLN A 47 0.04 6.40 14.88
CA GLN A 47 0.48 6.83 13.53
C GLN A 47 0.30 5.70 12.53
N GLN A 48 -0.86 5.62 11.88
CA GLN A 48 -1.18 4.61 10.86
C GLN A 48 -1.59 5.21 9.50
N HIS A 49 -1.28 6.48 9.27
CA HIS A 49 -1.59 7.21 8.04
C HIS A 49 -0.59 8.34 7.82
N ILE A 50 -0.57 8.91 6.61
CA ILE A 50 0.12 10.17 6.31
C ILE A 50 -0.67 11.32 6.96
N GLY A 51 0.04 12.25 7.58
CA GLY A 51 -0.53 13.41 8.26
C GLY A 51 -0.18 13.42 9.75
N ALA A 52 -0.94 14.19 10.53
CA ALA A 52 -0.74 14.29 11.97
C ALA A 52 -1.12 12.96 12.65
N PRO A 53 -0.34 12.49 13.64
CA PRO A 53 -0.72 11.32 14.42
C PRO A 53 -2.04 11.56 15.15
N CYS A 54 -2.78 10.48 15.37
CA CYS A 54 -3.93 10.49 16.27
C CYS A 54 -3.47 10.65 17.72
N THR A 55 -4.39 11.10 18.57
CA THR A 55 -4.23 11.06 20.03
C THR A 55 -5.13 9.96 20.60
N PRO A 56 -4.72 9.25 21.66
CA PRO A 56 -5.59 8.31 22.34
C PRO A 56 -6.90 8.96 22.80
N THR A 57 -8.03 8.33 22.51
CA THR A 57 -9.38 8.73 22.95
C THR A 57 -9.85 8.00 24.19
N VAL A 58 -9.07 7.00 24.63
CA VAL A 58 -9.34 6.12 25.77
C VAL A 58 -8.27 6.28 26.86
N LYS A 59 -8.54 5.76 28.05
CA LYS A 59 -7.64 5.78 29.21
C LYS A 59 -7.31 4.36 29.65
N VAL A 60 -6.22 4.21 30.39
CA VAL A 60 -5.87 2.95 31.07
C VAL A 60 -7.01 2.56 32.03
N GLY A 61 -7.47 1.33 31.88
CA GLY A 61 -8.59 0.78 32.63
C GLY A 61 -9.92 0.74 31.87
N ASP A 62 -10.04 1.48 30.77
CA ASP A 62 -11.27 1.49 29.95
C ASP A 62 -11.50 0.11 29.29
N GLU A 63 -12.76 -0.31 29.24
CA GLU A 63 -13.20 -1.43 28.40
C GLU A 63 -13.49 -0.93 27.00
N VAL A 64 -13.06 -1.71 25.99
CA VAL A 64 -13.26 -1.41 24.59
C VAL A 64 -13.80 -2.65 23.87
N PHE A 65 -14.50 -2.40 22.77
CA PHE A 65 -15.08 -3.41 21.90
C PHE A 65 -14.44 -3.36 20.51
N VAL A 66 -14.64 -4.40 19.70
CA VAL A 66 -14.23 -4.36 18.30
C VAL A 66 -14.93 -3.19 17.59
N GLY A 67 -14.16 -2.27 17.07
CA GLY A 67 -14.66 -1.08 16.39
C GLY A 67 -14.77 0.18 17.25
N THR A 68 -14.55 0.10 18.57
CA THR A 68 -14.45 1.29 19.43
C THR A 68 -13.30 2.19 18.97
N ILE A 69 -13.53 3.50 18.80
CA ILE A 69 -12.48 4.46 18.45
C ILE A 69 -11.52 4.61 19.64
N VAL A 70 -10.26 4.23 19.44
CA VAL A 70 -9.19 4.32 20.44
C VAL A 70 -8.16 5.39 20.15
N GLY A 71 -8.23 6.00 18.97
CA GLY A 71 -7.39 7.12 18.59
C GLY A 71 -8.03 7.96 17.50
N ASP A 72 -7.95 9.29 17.63
CA ASP A 72 -8.52 10.23 16.67
C ASP A 72 -7.69 11.52 16.58
N SER A 73 -7.97 12.34 15.58
CA SER A 73 -7.32 13.62 15.36
C SER A 73 -8.25 14.60 14.65
N THR A 74 -8.24 15.84 15.08
CA THR A 74 -8.97 16.94 14.41
C THR A 74 -8.25 17.48 13.18
N ALA A 75 -7.04 16.99 12.89
CA ALA A 75 -6.28 17.40 11.71
C ALA A 75 -6.97 16.90 10.43
N PRO A 76 -7.01 17.70 9.34
CA PRO A 76 -7.68 17.31 8.10
C PRO A 76 -7.12 16.02 7.48
N PHE A 77 -5.79 15.86 7.55
CA PHE A 77 -5.09 14.66 7.07
C PHE A 77 -4.94 13.66 8.21
N SER A 78 -6.00 12.95 8.54
CA SER A 78 -6.05 11.92 9.58
C SER A 78 -7.11 10.89 9.24
N ALA A 79 -7.13 9.78 9.97
CA ALA A 79 -8.18 8.78 9.93
C ALA A 79 -8.26 8.08 11.30
N PRO A 80 -9.44 7.93 11.89
CA PRO A 80 -9.61 7.34 13.22
C PRO A 80 -9.05 5.91 13.28
N ILE A 81 -8.63 5.53 14.48
CA ILE A 81 -8.07 4.21 14.78
C ILE A 81 -9.04 3.49 15.69
N HIS A 82 -9.48 2.32 15.26
CA HIS A 82 -10.48 1.52 15.95
C HIS A 82 -9.81 0.30 16.61
N SER A 83 -10.30 -0.08 17.77
CA SER A 83 -9.89 -1.34 18.40
C SER A 83 -10.22 -2.52 17.51
N SER A 84 -9.26 -3.40 17.34
CA SER A 84 -9.42 -4.65 16.57
C SER A 84 -9.85 -5.84 17.44
N VAL A 85 -9.92 -5.65 18.74
CA VAL A 85 -10.35 -6.66 19.73
C VAL A 85 -11.27 -6.04 20.76
N SER A 86 -12.10 -6.86 21.42
CA SER A 86 -12.73 -6.51 22.69
C SER A 86 -11.77 -6.83 23.84
N GLY A 87 -11.84 -6.02 24.92
CA GLY A 87 -11.00 -6.22 26.09
C GLY A 87 -10.73 -4.92 26.86
N LYS A 88 -9.59 -4.86 27.53
CA LYS A 88 -9.25 -3.76 28.43
C LYS A 88 -7.98 -3.03 28.01
N VAL A 89 -8.02 -1.69 28.05
CA VAL A 89 -6.84 -0.85 27.87
C VAL A 89 -5.93 -0.99 29.10
N THR A 90 -4.75 -1.60 28.90
CA THR A 90 -3.81 -1.86 30.00
C THR A 90 -2.69 -0.85 30.07
N LYS A 91 -2.33 -0.22 28.96
CA LYS A 91 -1.25 0.76 28.91
C LYS A 91 -1.42 1.72 27.73
N ILE A 92 -0.97 2.97 27.92
CA ILE A 92 -0.70 3.92 26.84
C ILE A 92 0.78 4.26 26.94
N ASP A 93 1.55 3.97 25.87
CA ASP A 93 3.00 4.08 25.90
C ASP A 93 3.55 4.68 24.60
N SER A 94 4.81 5.05 24.60
CA SER A 94 5.52 5.51 23.41
C SER A 94 6.30 4.35 22.79
N ILE A 95 6.07 4.05 21.53
CA ILE A 95 6.80 3.00 20.80
C ILE A 95 7.70 3.60 19.73
N LEU A 96 8.78 2.88 19.41
CA LEU A 96 9.69 3.23 18.33
C LEU A 96 9.14 2.69 17.01
N MET A 97 8.95 3.59 16.04
CA MET A 97 8.50 3.25 14.70
C MET A 97 9.65 2.76 13.81
N GLN A 98 9.31 2.08 12.71
CA GLN A 98 10.28 1.57 11.73
C GLN A 98 11.20 2.66 11.13
N ASN A 99 10.73 3.90 11.07
CA ASN A 99 11.49 5.06 10.58
C ASN A 99 12.34 5.75 11.66
N GLY A 100 12.39 5.19 12.88
CA GLY A 100 13.13 5.75 14.01
C GLY A 100 12.39 6.84 14.80
N SER A 101 11.19 7.26 14.38
CA SER A 101 10.37 8.20 15.17
C SER A 101 9.70 7.48 16.34
N LYS A 102 9.30 8.24 17.37
CA LYS A 102 8.47 7.73 18.46
C LYS A 102 7.03 8.22 18.30
N THR A 103 6.08 7.34 18.58
CA THR A 103 4.65 7.66 18.59
C THR A 103 3.96 6.97 19.75
N GLN A 104 2.80 7.50 20.17
CA GLN A 104 1.98 6.84 21.17
C GLN A 104 1.32 5.58 20.61
N ALA A 105 1.03 4.65 21.49
CA ALA A 105 0.24 3.45 21.19
C ALA A 105 -0.64 3.11 22.39
N VAL A 106 -1.86 2.64 22.11
CA VAL A 106 -2.79 2.07 23.09
C VAL A 106 -2.64 0.56 23.07
N ILE A 107 -2.33 -0.02 24.22
CA ILE A 107 -2.16 -1.46 24.40
C ILE A 107 -3.44 -2.01 25.02
N ILE A 108 -4.04 -2.99 24.36
CA ILE A 108 -5.31 -3.62 24.75
C ILE A 108 -5.06 -5.10 24.97
N GLU A 109 -5.35 -5.59 26.16
CA GLU A 109 -5.45 -7.02 26.45
C GLU A 109 -6.82 -7.51 26.02
N SER A 110 -6.85 -8.51 25.14
CA SER A 110 -8.10 -9.09 24.63
C SER A 110 -8.77 -9.97 25.68
N ASP A 111 -10.09 -9.91 25.73
CA ASP A 111 -10.93 -10.86 26.49
C ASP A 111 -11.25 -12.15 25.69
N GLY A 112 -10.81 -12.20 24.41
CA GLY A 112 -11.06 -13.31 23.49
C GLY A 112 -12.49 -13.44 22.97
N GLN A 113 -13.41 -12.54 23.39
CA GLN A 113 -14.84 -12.62 23.03
C GLN A 113 -15.15 -11.99 21.65
N GLN A 114 -14.32 -11.06 21.20
CA GLN A 114 -14.55 -10.28 19.97
C GLN A 114 -15.94 -9.61 19.94
N THR A 115 -16.39 -9.14 21.09
CA THR A 115 -17.66 -8.41 21.22
C THR A 115 -17.57 -7.13 20.38
N ILE A 116 -18.52 -6.96 19.46
CA ILE A 116 -18.60 -5.80 18.59
C ILE A 116 -19.20 -4.61 19.37
N ASP A 117 -18.69 -3.42 19.13
CA ASP A 117 -19.21 -2.20 19.71
C ASP A 117 -20.69 -2.01 19.33
N PRO A 118 -21.61 -1.90 20.31
CA PRO A 118 -23.04 -1.83 20.04
C PRO A 118 -23.47 -0.58 19.24
N SER A 119 -22.61 0.41 19.09
CA SER A 119 -22.85 1.59 18.26
C SER A 119 -22.65 1.32 16.76
N ILE A 120 -22.01 0.20 16.40
CA ILE A 120 -21.74 -0.15 15.00
C ILE A 120 -23.03 -0.51 14.28
N LYS A 121 -23.30 0.25 13.23
CA LYS A 121 -24.42 0.03 12.31
C LYS A 121 -24.07 0.62 10.93
N PRO A 122 -24.66 0.10 9.85
CA PRO A 122 -24.49 0.65 8.52
C PRO A 122 -24.77 2.16 8.51
N PRO A 123 -23.87 2.97 7.91
CA PRO A 123 -24.14 4.40 7.74
C PRO A 123 -25.27 4.60 6.72
N VAL A 124 -26.07 5.67 6.93
CA VAL A 124 -27.06 6.09 5.96
C VAL A 124 -26.38 7.00 4.95
N ILE A 125 -26.39 6.64 3.68
CA ILE A 125 -25.76 7.38 2.58
C ILE A 125 -26.85 8.00 1.71
N ASN A 126 -27.10 9.30 1.87
CA ASN A 126 -28.06 10.07 1.08
C ASN A 126 -27.38 11.11 0.17
N SER A 127 -26.09 11.40 0.41
CA SER A 127 -25.32 12.41 -0.30
C SER A 127 -23.87 12.01 -0.50
N ASP A 128 -23.14 12.74 -1.34
CA ASP A 128 -21.69 12.62 -1.51
C ASP A 128 -20.96 12.85 -0.17
N GLU A 129 -21.39 13.82 0.62
CA GLU A 129 -20.83 14.16 1.91
C GLU A 129 -20.97 12.99 2.91
N ASP A 130 -22.11 12.28 2.89
CA ASP A 130 -22.32 11.12 3.74
C ASP A 130 -21.32 10.00 3.39
N LEU A 131 -21.05 9.76 2.10
CA LEU A 131 -20.07 8.76 1.67
C LEU A 131 -18.63 9.16 2.03
N ILE A 132 -18.29 10.44 1.90
CA ILE A 132 -16.98 10.97 2.31
C ILE A 132 -16.82 10.82 3.84
N LYS A 133 -17.86 11.17 4.59
CA LYS A 133 -17.87 10.96 6.05
C LYS A 133 -17.75 9.48 6.41
N ALA A 134 -18.47 8.59 5.73
CA ALA A 134 -18.37 7.15 5.93
C ALA A 134 -16.94 6.65 5.67
N ALA A 135 -16.26 7.13 4.63
CA ALA A 135 -14.87 6.81 4.36
C ALA A 135 -13.91 7.29 5.46
N HIS A 136 -14.19 8.43 6.09
CA HIS A 136 -13.44 8.91 7.27
C HIS A 136 -13.71 8.02 8.49
N ASP A 137 -14.99 7.86 8.86
CA ASP A 137 -15.41 7.16 10.07
C ASP A 137 -15.03 5.66 10.05
N SER A 138 -14.88 5.07 8.86
CA SER A 138 -14.35 3.71 8.71
C SER A 138 -12.88 3.54 9.14
N GLY A 139 -12.17 4.65 9.35
CA GLY A 139 -10.72 4.62 9.60
C GLY A 139 -9.89 4.21 8.38
N LEU A 140 -10.48 4.24 7.18
CA LEU A 140 -9.86 3.75 5.96
C LEU A 140 -8.76 4.68 5.45
N VAL A 141 -7.64 4.06 5.10
CA VAL A 141 -6.48 4.68 4.47
C VAL A 141 -6.09 3.90 3.22
N GLY A 142 -5.15 4.42 2.44
CA GLY A 142 -4.60 3.69 1.30
C GLY A 142 -3.89 2.41 1.74
N LEU A 143 -4.52 1.26 1.54
CA LEU A 143 -4.05 -0.04 2.05
C LEU A 143 -2.95 -0.68 1.20
N GLY A 144 -2.68 -0.15 0.03
CA GLY A 144 -1.63 -0.65 -0.89
C GLY A 144 -0.28 0.06 -0.75
N GLY A 145 -0.06 0.91 0.26
CA GLY A 145 1.20 1.67 0.31
C GLY A 145 1.30 2.66 1.47
N ALA A 146 1.34 3.96 1.16
CA ALA A 146 1.74 5.00 2.10
C ALA A 146 0.69 5.35 3.17
N GLY A 147 -0.51 4.77 3.16
CA GLY A 147 -1.54 5.08 4.16
C GLY A 147 -2.15 6.48 4.01
N PHE A 148 -2.39 6.95 2.81
CA PHE A 148 -3.05 8.25 2.59
C PHE A 148 -4.54 8.16 2.98
N PRO A 149 -5.09 9.10 3.79
CA PRO A 149 -6.48 9.05 4.21
C PRO A 149 -7.44 9.01 3.02
N THR A 150 -8.31 8.00 2.97
CA THR A 150 -9.14 7.73 1.79
C THR A 150 -10.18 8.82 1.57
N HIS A 151 -10.81 9.34 2.63
CA HIS A 151 -11.80 10.40 2.54
C HIS A 151 -11.26 11.67 1.85
N ILE A 152 -9.97 12.01 2.07
CA ILE A 152 -9.32 13.13 1.39
C ILE A 152 -9.15 12.83 -0.11
N LYS A 153 -8.77 11.59 -0.44
CA LYS A 153 -8.54 11.19 -1.83
C LYS A 153 -9.82 11.26 -2.68
N ILE A 154 -10.97 10.93 -2.10
CA ILE A 154 -12.27 10.91 -2.77
C ILE A 154 -13.08 12.23 -2.61
N SER A 155 -12.51 13.21 -1.92
CA SER A 155 -13.11 14.55 -1.71
C SER A 155 -12.23 15.65 -2.33
N PRO A 156 -11.98 15.64 -3.64
CA PRO A 156 -11.26 16.72 -4.31
C PRO A 156 -12.09 18.01 -4.27
N LYS A 157 -11.40 19.15 -4.30
CA LYS A 157 -12.08 20.45 -4.43
C LYS A 157 -12.94 20.49 -5.70
N PRO A 158 -14.06 21.24 -5.74
CA PRO A 158 -14.97 21.24 -6.87
C PRO A 158 -14.32 21.51 -8.23
N GLU A 159 -13.39 22.47 -8.30
CA GLU A 159 -12.64 22.80 -9.51
C GLU A 159 -11.74 21.66 -9.99
N VAL A 160 -11.20 20.86 -9.07
CA VAL A 160 -10.40 19.65 -9.37
C VAL A 160 -11.32 18.49 -9.75
N LYS A 161 -12.43 18.29 -9.00
CA LYS A 161 -13.44 17.25 -9.31
C LYS A 161 -13.92 17.36 -10.75
N ALA A 162 -14.22 18.57 -11.23
CA ALA A 162 -14.67 18.83 -12.60
C ALA A 162 -13.67 18.40 -13.70
N THR A 163 -12.40 18.21 -13.36
CA THR A 163 -11.36 17.75 -14.31
C THR A 163 -11.10 16.24 -14.25
N ILE A 164 -11.59 15.55 -13.21
CA ILE A 164 -11.41 14.13 -13.02
C ILE A 164 -12.40 13.36 -13.92
N ASP A 165 -11.90 12.55 -14.80
CA ASP A 165 -12.69 11.72 -15.72
C ASP A 165 -12.45 10.22 -15.57
N SER A 166 -11.47 9.82 -14.75
CA SER A 166 -11.04 8.43 -14.63
C SER A 166 -10.77 8.02 -13.18
N LEU A 167 -11.41 6.93 -12.75
CA LEU A 167 -11.06 6.20 -11.53
C LEU A 167 -10.25 4.97 -11.91
N LEU A 168 -9.05 4.83 -11.35
CA LEU A 168 -8.20 3.65 -11.52
C LEU A 168 -8.13 2.85 -10.23
N ILE A 169 -8.45 1.57 -10.31
CA ILE A 169 -8.24 0.63 -9.22
C ILE A 169 -6.94 -0.13 -9.45
N ASN A 170 -6.02 0.06 -8.53
CA ASN A 170 -4.73 -0.60 -8.54
C ASN A 170 -4.85 -2.00 -7.94
N ALA A 171 -4.81 -3.00 -8.80
CA ALA A 171 -4.74 -4.42 -8.47
C ALA A 171 -3.53 -5.10 -9.16
N ALA A 172 -2.49 -4.31 -9.48
CA ALA A 172 -1.29 -4.83 -10.12
C ALA A 172 -0.54 -5.79 -9.21
N GLU A 173 -0.31 -5.42 -7.93
CA GLU A 173 0.38 -6.26 -6.94
C GLU A 173 1.73 -6.78 -7.44
N CYS A 174 2.59 -5.84 -7.89
CA CYS A 174 3.84 -6.14 -8.57
C CYS A 174 5.01 -6.51 -7.62
N GLU A 175 4.88 -6.32 -6.31
CA GLU A 175 5.89 -6.73 -5.33
C GLU A 175 6.04 -8.25 -5.31
N PRO A 176 7.27 -8.80 -5.37
CA PRO A 176 7.48 -10.24 -5.20
C PRO A 176 6.88 -10.76 -3.87
N TYR A 177 6.52 -12.02 -3.85
CA TYR A 177 5.88 -12.76 -2.76
C TYR A 177 4.44 -12.36 -2.47
N LEU A 178 4.07 -11.08 -2.53
CA LEU A 178 2.77 -10.58 -2.06
C LEU A 178 1.61 -11.03 -2.95
N THR A 179 0.53 -11.50 -2.29
CA THR A 179 -0.70 -11.99 -2.94
C THR A 179 -2.00 -11.53 -2.26
N PRO A 180 -2.02 -10.53 -1.32
CA PRO A 180 -3.26 -10.18 -0.64
C PRO A 180 -4.27 -9.48 -1.56
N ASP A 181 -3.82 -8.69 -2.57
CA ASP A 181 -4.72 -7.96 -3.47
C ASP A 181 -5.42 -8.91 -4.46
N VAL A 182 -4.72 -9.93 -4.97
CA VAL A 182 -5.37 -10.96 -5.81
C VAL A 182 -6.36 -11.80 -5.00
N ARG A 183 -6.04 -12.11 -3.74
CA ARG A 183 -6.98 -12.80 -2.84
C ARG A 183 -8.20 -11.94 -2.53
N GLU A 184 -8.04 -10.62 -2.39
CA GLU A 184 -9.16 -9.70 -2.26
C GLU A 184 -10.12 -9.81 -3.43
N ILE A 185 -9.60 -9.82 -4.67
CA ILE A 185 -10.42 -9.97 -5.86
C ILE A 185 -11.14 -11.33 -5.87
N LEU A 186 -10.43 -12.42 -5.60
CA LEU A 186 -10.99 -13.77 -5.71
C LEU A 186 -11.97 -14.12 -4.59
N GLU A 187 -11.81 -13.51 -3.41
CA GLU A 187 -12.59 -13.84 -2.21
C GLU A 187 -13.67 -12.81 -1.88
N ASP A 188 -13.55 -11.57 -2.38
CA ASP A 188 -14.42 -10.44 -2.02
C ASP A 188 -14.76 -9.54 -3.23
N SER A 189 -14.89 -10.15 -4.40
CA SER A 189 -15.11 -9.45 -5.67
C SER A 189 -16.36 -8.56 -5.68
N GLU A 190 -17.42 -8.93 -4.98
CA GLU A 190 -18.65 -8.12 -4.88
C GLU A 190 -18.38 -6.77 -4.22
N ASN A 191 -17.64 -6.74 -3.11
CA ASN A 191 -17.27 -5.50 -2.46
C ASN A 191 -16.31 -4.66 -3.32
N VAL A 192 -15.42 -5.29 -4.10
CA VAL A 192 -14.59 -4.57 -5.08
C VAL A 192 -15.47 -3.85 -6.11
N VAL A 193 -16.44 -4.56 -6.70
CA VAL A 193 -17.35 -3.99 -7.72
C VAL A 193 -18.23 -2.89 -7.13
N ASP A 194 -18.81 -3.11 -5.94
CA ASP A 194 -19.68 -2.14 -5.30
C ASP A 194 -18.90 -0.88 -4.88
N GLY A 195 -17.69 -1.03 -4.36
CA GLY A 195 -16.83 0.10 -4.05
C GLY A 195 -16.43 0.88 -5.31
N MET A 196 -16.13 0.18 -6.42
CA MET A 196 -15.88 0.85 -7.71
C MET A 196 -17.08 1.69 -8.16
N LYS A 197 -18.29 1.14 -8.05
CA LYS A 197 -19.55 1.85 -8.40
C LYS A 197 -19.77 3.08 -7.52
N MET A 198 -19.58 2.94 -6.21
CA MET A 198 -19.76 4.01 -5.23
C MET A 198 -18.82 5.19 -5.52
N VAL A 199 -17.52 4.92 -5.63
CA VAL A 199 -16.52 5.97 -5.83
C VAL A 199 -16.57 6.55 -7.24
N ALA A 200 -16.88 5.74 -8.26
CA ALA A 200 -17.05 6.23 -9.62
C ALA A 200 -18.21 7.24 -9.74
N LYS A 201 -19.33 6.96 -9.07
CA LYS A 201 -20.49 7.89 -8.99
C LYS A 201 -20.12 9.14 -8.19
N LEU A 202 -19.52 8.98 -7.01
CA LEU A 202 -19.09 10.10 -6.16
C LEU A 202 -18.21 11.11 -6.92
N LEU A 203 -17.28 10.60 -7.72
CA LEU A 203 -16.34 11.42 -8.50
C LEU A 203 -16.90 11.91 -9.84
N ASP A 204 -18.05 11.40 -10.26
CA ASP A 204 -18.70 11.67 -11.57
C ASP A 204 -17.75 11.41 -12.75
N VAL A 205 -17.05 10.26 -12.71
CA VAL A 205 -16.07 9.91 -13.73
C VAL A 205 -16.73 9.29 -14.97
N LYS A 206 -16.05 9.38 -16.11
CA LYS A 206 -16.50 8.74 -17.36
C LYS A 206 -16.11 7.26 -17.43
N GLN A 207 -15.06 6.89 -16.71
CA GLN A 207 -14.60 5.49 -16.66
C GLN A 207 -14.03 5.10 -15.30
N ALA A 208 -14.26 3.84 -14.94
CA ALA A 208 -13.64 3.16 -13.81
C ALA A 208 -12.89 1.93 -14.33
N VAL A 209 -11.59 1.90 -14.14
CA VAL A 209 -10.70 0.87 -14.71
C VAL A 209 -9.98 0.17 -13.59
N ILE A 210 -10.04 -1.17 -13.55
CA ILE A 210 -9.20 -1.96 -12.66
C ILE A 210 -7.99 -2.51 -13.43
N GLY A 211 -6.77 -2.15 -13.00
CA GLY A 211 -5.52 -2.63 -13.60
C GLY A 211 -5.02 -3.88 -12.90
N ILE A 212 -4.96 -5.00 -13.63
CA ILE A 212 -4.54 -6.32 -13.12
C ILE A 212 -3.40 -6.83 -13.99
N GLU A 213 -2.30 -7.33 -13.39
CA GLU A 213 -1.21 -7.94 -14.15
C GLU A 213 -1.62 -9.26 -14.80
N ASP A 214 -1.07 -9.54 -16.00
CA ASP A 214 -1.35 -10.70 -16.84
C ASP A 214 -0.98 -12.06 -16.21
N ASN A 215 -0.23 -12.06 -15.12
CA ASN A 215 0.06 -13.25 -14.31
C ASN A 215 -1.08 -13.67 -13.36
N LYS A 216 -2.25 -13.00 -13.44
CA LYS A 216 -3.44 -13.24 -12.60
C LYS A 216 -4.69 -13.53 -13.47
N PRO A 217 -4.66 -14.56 -14.34
CA PRO A 217 -5.71 -14.79 -15.33
C PRO A 217 -7.09 -15.05 -14.70
N GLU A 218 -7.16 -15.69 -13.55
CA GLU A 218 -8.42 -15.96 -12.85
C GLU A 218 -9.08 -14.67 -12.36
N ALA A 219 -8.30 -13.77 -11.74
CA ALA A 219 -8.79 -12.47 -11.29
C ALA A 219 -9.23 -11.60 -12.48
N ILE A 220 -8.48 -11.60 -13.59
CA ILE A 220 -8.84 -10.89 -14.82
C ILE A 220 -10.19 -11.40 -15.35
N LYS A 221 -10.34 -12.71 -15.45
CA LYS A 221 -11.57 -13.32 -15.94
C LYS A 221 -12.76 -12.97 -15.03
N LEU A 222 -12.63 -13.20 -13.73
CA LEU A 222 -13.68 -12.91 -12.73
C LEU A 222 -14.13 -11.45 -12.81
N MET A 223 -13.19 -10.51 -12.76
CA MET A 223 -13.52 -9.08 -12.81
C MET A 223 -14.10 -8.67 -14.17
N THR A 224 -13.64 -9.25 -15.28
CA THR A 224 -14.20 -8.97 -16.60
C THR A 224 -15.67 -9.42 -16.67
N ASP A 225 -15.98 -10.62 -16.20
CA ASP A 225 -17.32 -11.17 -16.19
C ASP A 225 -18.27 -10.35 -15.29
N LEU A 226 -17.80 -9.92 -14.12
CA LEU A 226 -18.58 -9.10 -13.18
C LEU A 226 -18.82 -7.69 -13.71
N LEU A 227 -17.76 -7.01 -14.19
CA LEU A 227 -17.87 -5.64 -14.68
C LEU A 227 -18.71 -5.52 -15.96
N ALA A 228 -18.78 -6.57 -16.78
CA ALA A 228 -19.67 -6.62 -17.94
C ALA A 228 -21.17 -6.51 -17.57
N GLN A 229 -21.52 -6.87 -16.33
CA GLN A 229 -22.89 -6.80 -15.83
C GLN A 229 -23.22 -5.46 -15.16
N VAL A 230 -22.21 -4.63 -14.87
CA VAL A 230 -22.39 -3.32 -14.21
C VAL A 230 -22.98 -2.34 -15.21
N LYS A 231 -24.12 -1.76 -14.85
CA LYS A 231 -24.78 -0.70 -15.62
C LYS A 231 -24.91 0.54 -14.73
N VAL A 232 -24.16 1.56 -15.06
CA VAL A 232 -24.26 2.89 -14.47
C VAL A 232 -24.21 3.91 -15.61
N ASP A 233 -25.25 4.70 -15.74
CA ASP A 233 -25.38 5.64 -16.84
C ASP A 233 -24.17 6.61 -16.87
N GLY A 234 -23.59 6.77 -18.06
CA GLY A 234 -22.46 7.66 -18.30
C GLY A 234 -21.09 7.12 -17.84
N ILE A 235 -21.02 5.97 -17.18
CA ILE A 235 -19.75 5.43 -16.66
C ILE A 235 -19.43 4.07 -17.29
N THR A 236 -18.25 3.95 -17.89
CA THR A 236 -17.71 2.69 -18.41
C THR A 236 -16.87 1.98 -17.36
N PHE A 237 -17.15 0.71 -17.11
CA PHE A 237 -16.35 -0.16 -16.22
C PHE A 237 -15.58 -1.18 -17.04
N LYS A 238 -14.29 -1.33 -16.81
CA LYS A 238 -13.45 -2.30 -17.54
C LYS A 238 -12.26 -2.80 -16.75
N VAL A 239 -11.73 -3.95 -17.16
CA VAL A 239 -10.42 -4.46 -16.74
C VAL A 239 -9.37 -4.01 -17.75
N GLU A 240 -8.23 -3.52 -17.27
CA GLU A 240 -7.03 -3.30 -18.07
C GLU A 240 -5.99 -4.35 -17.67
N THR A 241 -5.63 -5.21 -18.62
CA THR A 241 -4.60 -6.23 -18.42
C THR A 241 -3.24 -5.60 -18.58
N LEU A 242 -2.44 -5.62 -17.51
CA LEU A 242 -1.14 -5.00 -17.42
C LEU A 242 -0.02 -6.04 -17.60
N PRO A 243 1.10 -5.69 -18.24
CA PRO A 243 2.24 -6.59 -18.29
C PRO A 243 2.82 -6.81 -16.88
N SER A 244 3.13 -8.05 -16.53
CA SER A 244 3.77 -8.42 -15.26
C SER A 244 5.19 -7.91 -15.21
N ARG A 245 5.38 -6.71 -14.67
CA ARG A 245 6.65 -6.01 -14.59
C ARG A 245 6.71 -5.10 -13.39
N TYR A 246 7.83 -5.07 -12.70
CA TYR A 246 8.02 -4.19 -11.57
C TYR A 246 8.59 -2.81 -12.01
N PRO A 247 8.06 -1.66 -11.57
CA PRO A 247 6.99 -1.44 -10.59
C PRO A 247 5.64 -1.10 -11.25
N GLN A 248 4.93 -2.07 -11.78
CA GLN A 248 3.66 -1.89 -12.49
C GLN A 248 2.58 -1.23 -11.62
N GLY A 249 2.56 -1.56 -10.31
CA GLY A 249 1.63 -1.00 -9.33
C GLY A 249 2.00 0.40 -8.81
N ALA A 250 3.11 0.99 -9.25
CA ALA A 250 3.43 2.37 -8.88
C ALA A 250 2.43 3.33 -9.52
N GLU A 251 1.81 4.22 -8.71
CA GLU A 251 0.67 5.06 -9.10
C GLU A 251 0.88 5.77 -10.45
N LYS A 252 2.04 6.42 -10.66
CA LYS A 252 2.34 7.14 -11.93
C LYS A 252 2.55 6.20 -13.11
N VAL A 253 3.09 5.00 -12.88
CA VAL A 253 3.26 3.97 -13.90
C VAL A 253 1.90 3.39 -14.30
N LEU A 254 1.05 3.09 -13.33
CA LEU A 254 -0.31 2.61 -13.56
C LEU A 254 -1.13 3.61 -14.38
N ILE A 255 -1.05 4.91 -14.06
CA ILE A 255 -1.76 5.97 -14.79
C ILE A 255 -1.32 6.00 -16.25
N ASP A 256 0.00 5.98 -16.52
CA ASP A 256 0.54 5.96 -17.89
C ASP A 256 0.05 4.72 -18.65
N GLN A 257 0.09 3.54 -18.04
CA GLN A 257 -0.34 2.28 -18.68
C GLN A 257 -1.84 2.24 -18.95
N CYS A 258 -2.68 2.67 -18.01
CA CYS A 258 -4.14 2.59 -18.16
C CYS A 258 -4.74 3.73 -19.00
N THR A 259 -4.09 4.90 -19.04
CA THR A 259 -4.67 6.11 -19.66
C THR A 259 -3.80 6.77 -20.72
N GLY A 260 -2.53 6.41 -20.80
CA GLY A 260 -1.53 7.11 -21.63
C GLY A 260 -1.15 8.50 -21.12
N ARG A 261 -1.62 8.90 -19.92
CA ARG A 261 -1.32 10.20 -19.32
C ARG A 261 -0.11 10.11 -18.41
N GLN A 262 0.72 11.14 -18.43
CA GLN A 262 1.91 11.23 -17.59
C GLN A 262 1.73 12.32 -16.53
N VAL A 263 1.89 11.95 -15.26
CA VAL A 263 1.83 12.90 -14.15
C VAL A 263 3.13 13.69 -14.08
N PRO A 264 3.10 15.02 -14.30
CA PRO A 264 4.31 15.84 -14.29
C PRO A 264 5.04 15.84 -12.93
N PRO A 265 6.32 16.23 -12.89
CA PRO A 265 7.05 16.44 -11.66
C PRO A 265 6.33 17.37 -10.69
N GLY A 266 6.23 16.95 -9.41
CA GLY A 266 5.57 17.73 -8.35
C GLY A 266 4.04 17.76 -8.42
N LYS A 267 3.43 17.15 -9.46
CA LYS A 267 1.98 17.09 -9.64
C LYS A 267 1.38 15.80 -9.09
N LEU A 268 0.05 15.85 -8.84
CA LEU A 268 -0.76 14.75 -8.35
C LEU A 268 -1.51 14.05 -9.50
N PRO A 269 -2.02 12.83 -9.30
CA PRO A 269 -2.89 12.16 -10.27
C PRO A 269 -4.10 12.98 -10.72
N SER A 270 -4.71 13.75 -9.80
CA SER A 270 -5.82 14.64 -10.09
C SER A 270 -5.48 15.75 -11.09
N ASP A 271 -4.22 16.21 -11.16
CA ASP A 271 -3.78 17.21 -12.15
C ASP A 271 -3.83 16.67 -13.60
N VAL A 272 -3.94 15.36 -13.76
CA VAL A 272 -4.13 14.70 -15.06
C VAL A 272 -5.50 14.01 -15.18
N GLY A 273 -6.46 14.40 -14.35
CA GLY A 273 -7.84 13.92 -14.41
C GLY A 273 -8.06 12.50 -13.87
N VAL A 274 -7.21 12.01 -12.99
CA VAL A 274 -7.23 10.62 -12.50
C VAL A 274 -7.26 10.57 -10.99
N VAL A 275 -8.07 9.65 -10.43
CA VAL A 275 -7.97 9.21 -9.04
C VAL A 275 -7.56 7.74 -9.04
N VAL A 276 -6.59 7.37 -8.19
CA VAL A 276 -6.11 5.98 -8.06
C VAL A 276 -6.42 5.47 -6.66
N MET A 277 -7.04 4.30 -6.56
CA MET A 277 -7.28 3.60 -5.28
C MET A 277 -6.77 2.16 -5.35
N ASN A 278 -6.29 1.65 -4.22
CA ASN A 278 -5.94 0.22 -4.10
C ASN A 278 -7.21 -0.63 -4.03
N VAL A 279 -7.16 -1.84 -4.58
CA VAL A 279 -8.32 -2.77 -4.65
C VAL A 279 -8.86 -3.13 -3.28
N THR A 280 -8.01 -3.41 -2.29
CA THR A 280 -8.46 -3.69 -0.93
C THR A 280 -9.10 -2.47 -0.28
N SER A 281 -8.58 -1.24 -0.53
CA SER A 281 -9.20 -0.03 0.03
C SER A 281 -10.61 0.18 -0.48
N ILE A 282 -10.90 -0.12 -1.74
CA ILE A 282 -12.23 0.07 -2.31
C ILE A 282 -13.21 -0.99 -1.81
N ALA A 283 -12.75 -2.24 -1.62
CA ALA A 283 -13.55 -3.31 -1.04
C ALA A 283 -13.92 -3.02 0.44
N VAL A 284 -12.96 -2.55 1.23
CA VAL A 284 -13.20 -2.16 2.63
C VAL A 284 -14.20 -1.02 2.74
N LEU A 285 -14.15 -0.02 1.85
CA LEU A 285 -15.15 1.06 1.83
C LEU A 285 -16.56 0.51 1.60
N ALA A 286 -16.71 -0.37 0.62
CA ALA A 286 -18.00 -1.00 0.32
C ALA A 286 -18.51 -1.85 1.48
N ASN A 287 -17.63 -2.63 2.11
CA ASN A 287 -17.98 -3.42 3.28
C ASN A 287 -18.44 -2.53 4.45
N TYR A 288 -17.73 -1.42 4.71
CA TYR A 288 -18.14 -0.46 5.75
C TYR A 288 -19.52 0.11 5.50
N VAL A 289 -19.82 0.54 4.28
CA VAL A 289 -21.15 1.07 3.91
C VAL A 289 -22.25 0.03 4.12
N LYS A 290 -21.96 -1.26 3.86
CA LYS A 290 -22.93 -2.35 4.05
C LYS A 290 -23.13 -2.74 5.52
N THR A 291 -22.08 -2.70 6.33
CA THR A 291 -22.07 -3.32 7.66
C THR A 291 -21.87 -2.34 8.82
N GLY A 292 -21.28 -1.17 8.56
CA GLY A 292 -20.80 -0.24 9.57
C GLY A 292 -19.49 -0.68 10.24
N MET A 293 -18.95 -1.88 9.93
CA MET A 293 -17.73 -2.37 10.56
C MET A 293 -16.51 -1.59 10.06
N PRO A 294 -15.80 -0.84 10.93
CA PRO A 294 -14.62 -0.10 10.53
C PRO A 294 -13.42 -0.99 10.23
N LEU A 295 -12.34 -0.41 9.76
CA LEU A 295 -11.10 -1.12 9.44
C LEU A 295 -10.42 -1.62 10.74
N THR A 296 -10.73 -2.85 11.12
CA THR A 296 -10.19 -3.53 12.31
C THR A 296 -9.28 -4.70 11.98
N THR A 297 -9.36 -5.22 10.75
CA THR A 297 -8.53 -6.36 10.30
C THR A 297 -7.75 -6.01 9.05
N LYS A 298 -6.66 -6.74 8.81
CA LYS A 298 -5.84 -6.60 7.61
C LYS A 298 -5.50 -7.96 7.02
N ARG A 299 -5.73 -8.12 5.69
CA ARG A 299 -5.20 -9.26 4.92
C ARG A 299 -3.76 -8.97 4.54
N LEU A 300 -2.86 -9.91 4.75
CA LEU A 300 -1.46 -9.83 4.35
C LEU A 300 -0.90 -11.20 3.96
N THR A 301 0.14 -11.20 3.15
CA THR A 301 0.96 -12.40 2.87
C THR A 301 2.04 -12.53 3.92
N VAL A 302 2.20 -13.74 4.47
CA VAL A 302 3.36 -14.14 5.28
C VAL A 302 4.15 -15.16 4.47
N ASP A 303 5.41 -14.85 4.15
CA ASP A 303 6.26 -15.71 3.30
C ASP A 303 7.75 -15.44 3.57
N GLY A 304 8.62 -16.13 2.86
CA GLY A 304 10.07 -16.00 2.94
C GLY A 304 10.77 -17.31 3.30
N SER A 305 12.09 -17.34 3.14
CA SER A 305 12.87 -18.57 3.33
C SER A 305 12.93 -19.07 4.78
N ALA A 306 12.62 -18.21 5.75
CA ALA A 306 12.62 -18.54 7.17
C ALA A 306 11.22 -18.64 7.80
N ILE A 307 10.17 -18.86 7.02
CA ILE A 307 8.82 -19.20 7.49
C ILE A 307 8.52 -20.67 7.18
N ASN A 308 7.94 -21.38 8.14
CA ASN A 308 7.59 -22.80 7.97
C ASN A 308 6.39 -22.98 7.05
N GLU A 309 5.32 -22.20 7.24
CA GLU A 309 4.05 -22.34 6.52
C GLU A 309 3.62 -21.00 5.92
N PRO A 310 4.10 -20.65 4.69
CA PRO A 310 3.65 -19.46 4.00
C PRO A 310 2.13 -19.44 3.81
N LYS A 311 1.48 -18.30 4.13
CA LYS A 311 0.02 -18.14 4.10
C LYS A 311 -0.38 -16.73 3.67
N ASN A 312 -1.61 -16.61 3.16
CA ASN A 312 -2.36 -15.37 3.23
C ASN A 312 -3.20 -15.40 4.50
N VAL A 313 -3.03 -14.40 5.35
CA VAL A 313 -3.70 -14.35 6.65
C VAL A 313 -4.52 -13.06 6.79
N ARG A 314 -5.68 -13.15 7.46
CA ARG A 314 -6.40 -11.97 7.93
C ARG A 314 -6.19 -11.87 9.43
N VAL A 315 -5.63 -10.74 9.86
CA VAL A 315 -5.23 -10.53 11.26
C VAL A 315 -5.89 -9.28 11.83
N PRO A 316 -6.20 -9.24 13.12
CA PRO A 316 -6.55 -8.01 13.82
C PRO A 316 -5.40 -6.98 13.73
N ILE A 317 -5.70 -5.73 13.39
CA ILE A 317 -4.70 -4.66 13.36
C ILE A 317 -4.13 -4.46 14.76
N GLY A 318 -2.83 -4.28 14.87
CA GLY A 318 -2.14 -4.19 16.15
C GLY A 318 -1.59 -5.52 16.68
N THR A 319 -1.85 -6.64 16.00
CA THR A 319 -1.29 -7.95 16.35
C THR A 319 0.24 -7.91 16.25
N PRO A 320 0.98 -8.39 17.27
CA PRO A 320 2.42 -8.52 17.20
C PRO A 320 2.85 -9.48 16.08
N ILE A 321 3.92 -9.13 15.36
CA ILE A 321 4.44 -9.96 14.26
C ILE A 321 4.82 -11.36 14.71
N LYS A 322 5.38 -11.51 15.91
CA LYS A 322 5.74 -12.82 16.47
C LYS A 322 4.53 -13.76 16.56
N ASP A 323 3.36 -13.27 16.93
CA ASP A 323 2.15 -14.08 17.04
C ASP A 323 1.69 -14.56 15.65
N ILE A 324 1.85 -13.71 14.63
CA ILE A 324 1.56 -14.08 13.23
C ILE A 324 2.54 -15.12 12.71
N VAL A 325 3.83 -14.97 13.02
CA VAL A 325 4.86 -15.94 12.66
C VAL A 325 4.56 -17.29 13.33
N GLU A 326 4.18 -17.30 14.60
CA GLU A 326 3.78 -18.50 15.32
C GLU A 326 2.57 -19.18 14.66
N PHE A 327 1.54 -18.42 14.29
CA PHE A 327 0.39 -18.92 13.53
C PHE A 327 0.76 -19.52 12.17
N CYS A 328 1.87 -19.06 11.58
CA CYS A 328 2.43 -19.59 10.35
C CYS A 328 3.46 -20.71 10.59
N GLY A 329 3.35 -21.45 11.70
CA GLY A 329 4.18 -22.59 12.04
C GLY A 329 5.57 -22.22 12.61
N GLY A 330 5.77 -20.95 12.95
CA GLY A 330 7.02 -20.46 13.52
C GLY A 330 8.13 -20.23 12.49
N TYR A 331 9.30 -19.88 13.01
CA TYR A 331 10.49 -19.67 12.18
C TYR A 331 11.09 -21.01 11.70
N LYS A 332 11.46 -21.04 10.43
CA LYS A 332 12.29 -22.12 9.88
C LYS A 332 13.76 -21.77 10.07
N GLY A 333 14.33 -22.29 11.14
CA GLY A 333 15.70 -21.97 11.53
C GLY A 333 15.83 -20.56 12.16
N THR A 334 17.00 -19.95 12.03
CA THR A 334 17.28 -18.62 12.60
C THR A 334 16.93 -17.53 11.58
N PRO A 335 15.95 -16.66 11.86
CA PRO A 335 15.66 -15.53 10.98
C PRO A 335 16.82 -14.52 11.00
N ALA A 336 17.15 -13.98 9.84
CA ALA A 336 18.19 -12.95 9.69
C ALA A 336 17.65 -11.61 9.25
N LYS A 337 16.44 -11.57 8.63
CA LYS A 337 15.81 -10.33 8.22
C LYS A 337 14.29 -10.48 8.22
N LEU A 338 13.62 -9.51 8.85
CA LEU A 338 12.16 -9.32 8.78
C LEU A 338 11.88 -8.07 7.95
N ILE A 339 10.90 -8.16 7.05
CA ILE A 339 10.48 -7.05 6.21
C ILE A 339 8.96 -6.90 6.32
N SER A 340 8.51 -5.71 6.67
CA SER A 340 7.12 -5.29 6.55
C SER A 340 6.87 -4.77 5.13
N GLY A 341 6.00 -5.45 4.37
CA GLY A 341 5.77 -5.20 2.95
C GLY A 341 6.55 -6.14 2.03
N GLY A 342 6.69 -5.77 0.76
CA GLY A 342 7.45 -6.55 -0.22
C GLY A 342 8.97 -6.28 -0.18
N PRO A 343 9.78 -7.09 -0.87
CA PRO A 343 11.23 -7.00 -0.76
C PRO A 343 11.83 -5.78 -1.47
N MET A 344 11.06 -5.11 -2.36
CA MET A 344 11.56 -3.99 -3.13
C MET A 344 11.33 -2.63 -2.45
N MET A 345 10.16 -2.41 -1.84
CA MET A 345 9.78 -1.16 -1.18
C MET A 345 9.51 -1.31 0.32
N GLY A 346 9.41 -2.52 0.83
CA GLY A 346 9.17 -2.80 2.24
C GLY A 346 10.28 -2.29 3.15
N MET A 347 9.99 -2.23 4.43
CA MET A 347 10.92 -1.74 5.46
C MET A 347 11.38 -2.91 6.34
N ALA A 348 12.69 -2.99 6.56
CA ALA A 348 13.24 -3.94 7.52
C ALA A 348 12.80 -3.57 8.96
N LEU A 349 12.47 -4.59 9.73
CA LEU A 349 12.08 -4.46 11.13
C LEU A 349 13.25 -4.81 12.05
N MET A 350 13.30 -4.13 13.19
CA MET A 350 14.31 -4.36 14.22
C MET A 350 13.90 -5.49 15.18
N SER A 351 12.60 -5.79 15.27
CA SER A 351 12.01 -6.77 16.19
C SER A 351 10.70 -7.30 15.62
N ASP A 352 10.33 -8.50 15.99
CA ASP A 352 9.03 -9.13 15.75
C ASP A 352 7.97 -8.78 16.81
N ASP A 353 8.30 -7.98 17.82
CA ASP A 353 7.33 -7.38 18.72
C ASP A 353 6.54 -6.22 18.08
N PHE A 354 6.97 -5.75 16.90
CA PHE A 354 6.29 -4.67 16.19
C PHE A 354 4.88 -5.11 15.76
N PRO A 355 3.85 -4.25 15.92
CA PRO A 355 2.48 -4.60 15.54
C PRO A 355 2.23 -4.41 14.04
N ILE A 356 1.29 -5.18 13.49
CA ILE A 356 0.75 -4.95 12.15
C ILE A 356 -0.06 -3.66 12.12
N LEU A 357 0.18 -2.85 11.08
CA LEU A 357 -0.51 -1.59 10.82
C LEU A 357 -1.49 -1.73 9.65
N LYS A 358 -2.39 -0.75 9.48
CA LYS A 358 -3.40 -0.70 8.41
C LYS A 358 -2.83 -0.93 7.00
N GLN A 359 -1.64 -0.38 6.72
CA GLN A 359 -1.02 -0.40 5.38
C GLN A 359 -0.10 -1.60 5.11
N ASN A 360 0.08 -2.52 6.07
CA ASN A 360 0.96 -3.67 5.87
C ASN A 360 0.30 -4.72 4.95
N ASN A 361 0.91 -5.01 3.80
CA ASN A 361 0.42 -5.99 2.82
C ASN A 361 1.19 -7.32 2.89
N GLY A 362 2.32 -7.35 3.58
CA GLY A 362 3.15 -8.53 3.70
C GLY A 362 4.08 -8.48 4.88
N LEU A 363 4.44 -9.66 5.31
CA LEU A 363 5.49 -9.94 6.28
C LEU A 363 6.41 -10.97 5.64
N LEU A 364 7.63 -10.58 5.35
CA LEU A 364 8.62 -11.48 4.77
C LEU A 364 9.73 -11.75 5.78
N VAL A 365 10.05 -13.02 5.96
CA VAL A 365 11.11 -13.46 6.87
C VAL A 365 12.14 -14.26 6.11
N PHE A 366 13.38 -13.78 6.10
CA PHE A 366 14.47 -14.41 5.38
C PHE A 366 15.52 -14.97 6.31
N ASP A 367 16.07 -16.12 5.92
CA ASP A 367 17.26 -16.72 6.52
C ASP A 367 18.53 -15.92 6.14
N LYS A 368 19.68 -16.33 6.68
CA LYS A 368 20.96 -15.67 6.42
C LYS A 368 21.32 -15.66 4.93
N LYS A 369 21.02 -16.72 4.20
CA LYS A 369 21.36 -16.85 2.77
C LYS A 369 20.62 -15.82 1.91
N ASP A 370 19.30 -15.69 2.12
CA ASP A 370 18.47 -14.76 1.34
C ASP A 370 18.51 -13.33 1.88
N ALA A 371 18.97 -13.15 3.12
CA ALA A 371 19.14 -11.84 3.76
C ALA A 371 20.50 -11.18 3.47
N GLU A 372 21.47 -11.96 3.03
CA GLU A 372 22.86 -11.51 2.79
C GLU A 372 22.86 -10.47 1.65
N LEU A 373 23.52 -9.36 1.91
CA LEU A 373 23.73 -8.31 0.91
C LEU A 373 25.14 -8.43 0.39
N ALA A 374 25.28 -8.53 -0.93
CA ALA A 374 26.60 -8.47 -1.55
C ALA A 374 27.26 -7.10 -1.29
N GLU A 375 28.57 -7.12 -1.05
CA GLU A 375 29.33 -5.89 -0.82
C GLU A 375 29.29 -4.98 -2.05
N PRO A 376 29.08 -3.67 -1.86
CA PRO A 376 29.10 -2.71 -2.95
C PRO A 376 30.53 -2.52 -3.50
N SER A 377 30.62 -2.43 -4.82
CA SER A 377 31.86 -2.09 -5.50
C SER A 377 31.75 -0.76 -6.26
N GLU A 378 32.84 -0.32 -6.87
CA GLU A 378 32.86 0.91 -7.67
C GLU A 378 31.91 0.83 -8.86
N CYS A 379 31.33 1.99 -9.21
CA CYS A 379 30.41 2.10 -10.33
C CYS A 379 31.14 1.88 -11.67
N ILE A 380 30.74 0.82 -12.40
CA ILE A 380 31.31 0.51 -13.73
C ILE A 380 30.67 1.31 -14.87
N ARG A 381 29.81 2.29 -14.57
CA ARG A 381 29.13 3.18 -15.53
C ARG A 381 28.32 2.47 -16.63
N CYS A 382 27.77 1.30 -16.36
CA CYS A 382 27.03 0.48 -17.35
C CYS A 382 25.66 1.04 -17.76
N GLY A 383 25.11 2.04 -17.06
CA GLY A 383 23.83 2.68 -17.38
C GLY A 383 22.57 1.88 -17.03
N ARG A 384 22.67 0.64 -16.51
CA ARG A 384 21.50 -0.21 -16.21
C ARG A 384 20.50 0.47 -15.28
N CYS A 385 20.96 1.17 -14.24
CA CYS A 385 20.11 1.88 -13.28
C CYS A 385 19.31 3.03 -13.92
N VAL A 386 19.89 3.74 -14.88
CA VAL A 386 19.20 4.79 -15.66
C VAL A 386 18.15 4.18 -16.58
N ASN A 387 18.49 3.06 -17.24
CA ASN A 387 17.56 2.37 -18.13
C ASN A 387 16.36 1.75 -17.38
N ALA A 388 16.57 1.28 -16.14
CA ALA A 388 15.52 0.68 -15.31
C ALA A 388 14.67 1.72 -14.58
N CYS A 389 15.09 2.99 -14.54
CA CYS A 389 14.34 4.00 -13.78
C CYS A 389 13.01 4.35 -14.47
N PRO A 390 11.84 4.07 -13.85
CA PRO A 390 10.54 4.39 -14.44
C PRO A 390 10.26 5.91 -14.48
N MET A 391 11.00 6.68 -13.66
CA MET A 391 10.89 8.14 -13.60
C MET A 391 11.95 8.86 -14.46
N ASN A 392 12.70 8.13 -15.29
CA ASN A 392 13.78 8.66 -16.15
C ASN A 392 14.83 9.48 -15.40
N LEU A 393 15.11 9.13 -14.15
CA LEU A 393 16.15 9.76 -13.33
C LEU A 393 17.54 9.20 -13.65
N MET A 394 18.56 9.85 -13.11
CA MET A 394 19.97 9.43 -13.19
C MET A 394 20.48 8.95 -11.81
N PRO A 395 20.15 7.72 -11.35
CA PRO A 395 20.42 7.27 -9.99
C PRO A 395 21.89 7.41 -9.55
N THR A 396 22.84 7.14 -10.44
CA THR A 396 24.27 7.29 -10.12
C THR A 396 24.71 8.73 -9.93
N LYS A 397 24.12 9.69 -10.66
CA LYS A 397 24.39 11.12 -10.43
C LYS A 397 23.73 11.58 -9.14
N LEU A 398 22.49 11.15 -8.88
CA LEU A 398 21.82 11.44 -7.60
C LEU A 398 22.64 10.92 -6.41
N GLU A 399 23.15 9.69 -6.47
CA GLU A 399 24.04 9.15 -5.45
C GLU A 399 25.32 10.00 -5.29
N ALA A 400 25.99 10.34 -6.39
CA ALA A 400 27.23 11.12 -6.33
C ALA A 400 27.01 12.50 -5.68
N HIS A 401 25.95 13.22 -6.07
CA HIS A 401 25.65 14.54 -5.47
C HIS A 401 25.12 14.44 -4.04
N THR A 402 24.44 13.35 -3.67
CA THR A 402 24.08 13.09 -2.27
C THR A 402 25.31 12.93 -1.39
N ASN A 403 26.30 12.16 -1.85
CA ASN A 403 27.52 11.88 -1.07
C ASN A 403 28.36 13.12 -0.77
N ILE A 404 28.28 14.16 -1.61
CA ILE A 404 28.96 15.44 -1.40
C ILE A 404 28.02 16.54 -0.90
N GLY A 405 26.76 16.25 -0.58
CA GLY A 405 25.80 17.21 -0.05
C GLY A 405 25.38 18.32 -1.02
N ASN A 406 25.51 18.14 -2.33
CA ASN A 406 25.20 19.16 -3.33
C ASN A 406 23.70 19.26 -3.62
N VAL A 407 23.00 20.05 -2.80
CA VAL A 407 21.56 20.26 -2.85
C VAL A 407 21.08 20.85 -4.17
N GLU A 408 21.80 21.81 -4.73
CA GLU A 408 21.45 22.49 -5.98
C GLU A 408 21.38 21.49 -7.15
N GLU A 409 22.40 20.65 -7.31
CA GLU A 409 22.40 19.62 -8.34
C GLU A 409 21.37 18.52 -8.09
N LEU A 410 21.10 18.15 -6.84
CA LEU A 410 20.01 17.21 -6.52
C LEU A 410 18.64 17.75 -6.93
N GLN A 411 18.39 19.06 -6.77
CA GLN A 411 17.16 19.71 -7.24
C GLN A 411 17.09 19.72 -8.76
N LYS A 412 18.16 20.11 -9.47
CA LYS A 412 18.23 20.10 -10.94
C LYS A 412 18.02 18.69 -11.52
N LEU A 413 18.52 17.67 -10.84
CA LEU A 413 18.34 16.26 -11.22
C LEU A 413 16.98 15.69 -10.78
N ASN A 414 16.08 16.51 -10.23
CA ASN A 414 14.73 16.13 -9.82
C ASN A 414 14.70 14.97 -8.81
N VAL A 415 15.56 14.99 -7.80
CA VAL A 415 15.66 13.92 -6.79
C VAL A 415 14.30 13.62 -6.13
N MET A 416 13.44 14.65 -5.94
CA MET A 416 12.12 14.52 -5.34
C MET A 416 11.15 13.66 -6.16
N ASN A 417 11.38 13.48 -7.46
CA ASN A 417 10.56 12.61 -8.31
C ASN A 417 10.86 11.12 -8.12
N CYS A 418 11.90 10.75 -7.38
CA CYS A 418 12.19 9.36 -7.10
C CYS A 418 11.06 8.75 -6.25
N MET A 419 10.41 7.70 -6.76
CA MET A 419 9.38 6.93 -6.03
C MET A 419 9.96 5.83 -5.12
N GLU A 420 11.29 5.71 -5.06
CA GLU A 420 12.02 4.77 -4.19
C GLU A 420 11.72 3.29 -4.47
N CYS A 421 11.37 2.96 -5.71
CA CYS A 421 10.93 1.62 -6.11
C CYS A 421 12.00 0.53 -6.06
N GLY A 422 13.28 0.85 -5.90
CA GLY A 422 14.34 -0.16 -5.82
C GLY A 422 14.90 -0.66 -7.16
N CYS A 423 14.25 -0.40 -8.32
CA CYS A 423 14.70 -0.90 -9.62
C CYS A 423 16.19 -0.65 -9.90
N CYS A 424 16.66 0.56 -9.63
CA CYS A 424 18.06 0.95 -9.88
C CYS A 424 19.06 0.15 -9.03
N GLY A 425 18.74 -0.11 -7.77
CA GLY A 425 19.55 -0.96 -6.88
C GLY A 425 19.53 -2.42 -7.34
N PHE A 426 18.34 -2.94 -7.65
CA PHE A 426 18.14 -4.34 -8.08
C PHE A 426 18.95 -4.68 -9.35
N VAL A 427 18.98 -3.80 -10.36
CA VAL A 427 19.71 -4.06 -11.61
C VAL A 427 21.20 -3.70 -11.56
N CYS A 428 21.69 -3.19 -10.44
CA CYS A 428 23.07 -2.71 -10.31
C CYS A 428 24.05 -3.88 -10.14
N PRO A 429 24.94 -4.15 -11.10
CA PRO A 429 25.92 -5.24 -10.98
C PRO A 429 27.02 -4.95 -9.96
N ALA A 430 27.15 -3.69 -9.53
CA ALA A 430 28.09 -3.25 -8.50
C ALA A 430 27.43 -3.17 -7.09
N ASN A 431 26.20 -3.69 -6.92
CA ASN A 431 25.45 -3.75 -5.66
C ASN A 431 25.36 -2.41 -4.90
N ARG A 432 25.38 -1.28 -5.62
CA ARG A 432 25.36 0.05 -4.99
C ARG A 432 24.03 0.33 -4.31
N LYS A 433 24.10 0.94 -3.13
CA LYS A 433 22.93 1.28 -2.30
C LYS A 433 22.22 2.54 -2.79
N LEU A 434 21.84 2.54 -4.10
CA LEU A 434 21.33 3.74 -4.79
C LEU A 434 20.07 4.33 -4.16
N VAL A 435 19.11 3.50 -3.75
CA VAL A 435 17.86 3.98 -3.14
C VAL A 435 18.12 4.65 -1.80
N GLN A 436 18.97 4.05 -0.97
CA GLN A 436 19.34 4.61 0.33
C GLN A 436 20.01 5.98 0.17
N SER A 437 20.95 6.09 -0.76
CA SER A 437 21.60 7.38 -1.08
C SER A 437 20.58 8.41 -1.58
N ILE A 438 19.65 8.02 -2.46
CA ILE A 438 18.62 8.93 -2.98
C ILE A 438 17.67 9.38 -1.86
N ARG A 439 17.30 8.51 -0.92
CA ARG A 439 16.52 8.89 0.27
C ARG A 439 17.21 9.96 1.09
N LEU A 440 18.51 9.81 1.32
CA LEU A 440 19.31 10.85 2.01
C LEU A 440 19.30 12.14 1.20
N GLY A 441 19.51 12.08 -0.13
CA GLY A 441 19.46 13.25 -1.01
C GLY A 441 18.12 13.99 -0.97
N LYS A 442 17.00 13.26 -0.91
CA LYS A 442 15.67 13.86 -0.70
C LYS A 442 15.57 14.56 0.67
N GLY A 443 16.17 13.97 1.71
CA GLY A 443 16.27 14.59 3.04
C GLY A 443 17.04 15.90 3.00
N LEU A 444 18.19 15.95 2.34
CA LEU A 444 18.99 17.17 2.19
C LEU A 444 18.20 18.28 1.49
N VAL A 445 17.49 17.97 0.41
CA VAL A 445 16.66 18.96 -0.31
C VAL A 445 15.52 19.48 0.56
N ARG A 446 14.82 18.61 1.30
CA ARG A 446 13.74 19.03 2.21
C ARG A 446 14.24 19.97 3.31
N ASN A 447 15.36 19.61 3.94
CA ASN A 447 15.94 20.43 5.02
C ASN A 447 16.42 21.80 4.55
N ALA A 448 16.85 21.91 3.28
CA ALA A 448 17.27 23.18 2.69
C ALA A 448 16.09 24.07 2.25
N SER A 449 14.88 23.51 2.17
CA SER A 449 13.66 24.23 1.77
C SER A 449 12.82 24.71 2.97
N ASN A 450 13.16 24.26 4.17
CA ASN A 450 12.64 24.72 5.46
C ASN A 450 13.56 25.76 6.09
#